data_05077621650d8e05cd4c5f094c03ffb8
#
_entry.id   05077621650d8e05cd4c5f094c03ffb8
#
_cell.length_a   1.000
_cell.length_b   1.000
_cell.length_c   1.000
_cell.angle_alpha   90.00
_cell.angle_beta   90.00
_cell.angle_gamma   90.00
#
_symmetry.space_group_name_H-M   'P 1'
#
loop_
_entity.id
_entity.type
_entity.pdbx_description
1 polymer ?
#
loop_
_entity_poly.entity_id
_entity_poly.type
_entity_poly.pdbx_seq_one_letter_code
_entity_poly.pdbx_strand_id
1 'polypeptide(L)'
;MEQSREAYWLRYPSTSPLKLRWRALTVRHCFHVLPGESILELGAGSGLWTEHLTGVLRGENPITAAVFNEDLMSAATRKKLPNTRFVRVTDLAADLPAASFDYVVGTVILCHDRYAENLAALYRLLKPGGQLLFFEANYWNPQVLLKNIIRPFGRWTGDARCHVGMRKFKLMKIASHQGFTHIEVIPYDILHPLTPRALVPFVQSTAFILEHAPLVRELCGTLYIWLQKPGDRETRRPSISLATRRELFGSTSFVVPCHNEEMNIARLVEALVGFYGEYIHEIIIVNDNSTDRTAEVTRDIAAREPRVKLIDRQPPNGVGLALRDGYAAATGRYILTMDCDFVHILPEFRDLFEVVAEGRDGAIGSRFSHESVLINYPFFKIVCNRAFHLLVKLLLLPGVRDVSNNLKLYRADILKNLRIEEPHFAANAETGLKPLLAGYDIKEVPISWINRTVEMGSSSFKIAGVAPRYFLALLRMIWGAWRGHRGFSQQVSGTKTAGRAVDAFAREALDKSDQPKSPAAIWRKDTLS
;
A
#
# COMPACT_ATOMS: atom_id res chain seq x y z
N MET A 1 -20.53 -23.77 -5.46
CA MET A 1 -19.54 -22.99 -4.68
C MET A 1 -19.68 -21.51 -4.95
N GLU A 2 -19.56 -21.01 -6.20
CA GLU A 2 -19.70 -19.58 -6.55
C GLU A 2 -21.03 -18.97 -6.09
N GLN A 3 -22.17 -19.61 -6.40
CA GLN A 3 -23.50 -19.11 -5.97
C GLN A 3 -23.62 -18.93 -4.46
N SER A 4 -23.14 -19.92 -3.67
CA SER A 4 -23.18 -19.84 -2.20
C SER A 4 -22.30 -18.71 -1.66
N ARG A 5 -21.13 -18.49 -2.28
CA ARG A 5 -20.24 -17.41 -1.94
C ARG A 5 -20.84 -16.04 -2.29
N GLU A 6 -21.46 -15.93 -3.45
CA GLU A 6 -22.13 -14.71 -3.88
C GLU A 6 -23.31 -14.37 -2.96
N ALA A 7 -24.15 -15.34 -2.65
CA ALA A 7 -25.22 -15.19 -1.67
C ALA A 7 -24.70 -14.72 -0.29
N TYR A 8 -23.52 -15.21 0.13
CA TYR A 8 -22.86 -14.74 1.35
C TYR A 8 -22.49 -13.27 1.25
N TRP A 9 -21.86 -12.80 0.16
CA TRP A 9 -21.46 -11.40 0.01
C TRP A 9 -22.66 -10.46 -0.03
N LEU A 10 -23.73 -10.84 -0.70
CA LEU A 10 -24.97 -10.08 -0.79
C LEU A 10 -25.73 -10.01 0.54
N ARG A 11 -25.59 -11.03 1.39
CA ARG A 11 -26.26 -11.10 2.70
C ARG A 11 -25.77 -10.05 3.70
N TYR A 12 -24.53 -9.55 3.56
CA TYR A 12 -23.90 -8.64 4.52
C TYR A 12 -23.47 -7.32 3.87
N PRO A 13 -24.41 -6.47 3.43
CA PRO A 13 -24.11 -5.28 2.65
C PRO A 13 -23.31 -4.22 3.41
N SER A 14 -23.28 -4.24 4.74
CA SER A 14 -22.50 -3.29 5.56
C SER A 14 -21.01 -3.62 5.63
N THR A 15 -20.62 -4.88 5.47
CA THR A 15 -19.23 -5.32 5.66
C THR A 15 -18.62 -5.92 4.40
N SER A 16 -19.43 -6.54 3.54
CA SER A 16 -18.93 -7.21 2.33
C SER A 16 -18.20 -6.29 1.36
N PRO A 17 -18.69 -5.08 1.01
CA PRO A 17 -17.97 -4.19 0.11
C PRO A 17 -16.59 -3.79 0.68
N LEU A 18 -16.50 -3.55 2.00
CA LEU A 18 -15.24 -3.22 2.66
C LEU A 18 -14.23 -4.37 2.58
N LYS A 19 -14.70 -5.60 2.82
CA LYS A 19 -13.86 -6.80 2.72
C LYS A 19 -13.41 -7.08 1.29
N LEU A 20 -14.29 -6.96 0.31
CA LEU A 20 -13.97 -7.17 -1.10
C LEU A 20 -12.97 -6.10 -1.60
N ARG A 21 -13.20 -4.84 -1.24
CA ARG A 21 -12.27 -3.75 -1.56
C ARG A 21 -10.90 -3.97 -0.89
N TRP A 22 -10.90 -4.35 0.39
CA TRP A 22 -9.63 -4.62 1.10
C TRP A 22 -8.86 -5.78 0.47
N ARG A 23 -9.52 -6.84 0.02
CA ARG A 23 -8.88 -7.95 -0.72
C ARG A 23 -8.29 -7.50 -2.06
N ALA A 24 -8.98 -6.63 -2.77
CA ALA A 24 -8.45 -6.05 -4.01
C ALA A 24 -7.22 -5.17 -3.75
N LEU A 25 -7.23 -4.35 -2.69
CA LEU A 25 -6.07 -3.58 -2.23
C LEU A 25 -4.91 -4.48 -1.80
N THR A 26 -5.19 -5.60 -1.12
CA THR A 26 -4.16 -6.58 -0.75
C THR A 26 -3.48 -7.16 -1.99
N VAL A 27 -4.24 -7.49 -3.04
CA VAL A 27 -3.66 -7.92 -4.33
C VAL A 27 -2.73 -6.85 -4.90
N ARG A 28 -3.22 -5.60 -5.00
CA ARG A 28 -2.44 -4.49 -5.52
C ARG A 28 -1.14 -4.30 -4.75
N HIS A 29 -1.21 -4.29 -3.43
CA HIS A 29 -0.08 -4.00 -2.55
C HIS A 29 0.90 -5.17 -2.41
N CYS A 30 0.42 -6.42 -2.25
CA CYS A 30 1.31 -7.58 -2.14
C CYS A 30 2.12 -7.80 -3.43
N PHE A 31 1.48 -7.64 -4.56
CA PHE A 31 2.11 -7.89 -5.84
C PHE A 31 2.83 -6.65 -6.40
N HIS A 32 2.55 -5.46 -5.88
CA HIS A 32 2.98 -4.19 -6.48
C HIS A 32 2.65 -4.18 -7.98
N VAL A 33 1.37 -4.48 -8.28
CA VAL A 33 0.89 -4.67 -9.66
C VAL A 33 1.18 -3.44 -10.50
N LEU A 34 1.84 -3.66 -11.64
CA LEU A 34 2.16 -2.62 -12.62
C LEU A 34 1.15 -2.64 -13.78
N PRO A 35 0.91 -1.50 -14.43
CA PRO A 35 0.04 -1.43 -15.60
C PRO A 35 0.42 -2.46 -16.67
N GLY A 36 -0.57 -3.11 -17.27
CA GLY A 36 -0.37 -4.09 -18.33
C GLY A 36 -0.02 -5.51 -17.88
N GLU A 37 0.26 -5.75 -16.61
CA GLU A 37 0.46 -7.11 -16.08
C GLU A 37 -0.86 -7.89 -16.07
N SER A 38 -0.80 -9.16 -16.50
CA SER A 38 -1.96 -10.03 -16.71
C SER A 38 -2.42 -10.70 -15.42
N ILE A 39 -3.72 -10.65 -15.15
CA ILE A 39 -4.32 -11.22 -13.95
C ILE A 39 -5.39 -12.23 -14.33
N LEU A 40 -5.35 -13.41 -13.70
CA LEU A 40 -6.43 -14.37 -13.71
C LEU A 40 -7.17 -14.32 -12.38
N GLU A 41 -8.44 -13.95 -12.39
CA GLU A 41 -9.35 -14.10 -11.25
C GLU A 41 -10.10 -15.42 -11.37
N LEU A 42 -10.01 -16.26 -10.35
CA LEU A 42 -10.75 -17.52 -10.29
C LEU A 42 -12.05 -17.39 -9.53
N GLY A 43 -13.11 -17.92 -10.13
CA GLY A 43 -14.43 -17.90 -9.54
C GLY A 43 -14.99 -16.49 -9.43
N ALA A 44 -14.98 -15.74 -10.50
CA ALA A 44 -15.46 -14.36 -10.53
C ALA A 44 -16.95 -14.22 -10.20
N GLY A 45 -17.74 -15.29 -10.39
CA GLY A 45 -19.19 -15.27 -10.18
C GLY A 45 -19.89 -14.21 -11.03
N SER A 46 -20.69 -13.34 -10.43
CA SER A 46 -21.31 -12.19 -11.12
C SER A 46 -20.37 -10.98 -11.25
N GLY A 47 -19.08 -11.12 -10.91
CA GLY A 47 -18.11 -10.04 -10.99
C GLY A 47 -18.14 -9.04 -9.82
N LEU A 48 -18.64 -9.44 -8.64
CA LEU A 48 -18.68 -8.56 -7.47
C LEU A 48 -17.29 -8.15 -7.01
N TRP A 49 -16.36 -9.10 -6.92
CA TRP A 49 -14.99 -8.78 -6.54
C TRP A 49 -14.18 -8.22 -7.71
N THR A 50 -14.44 -8.72 -8.93
CA THR A 50 -13.83 -8.22 -10.18
C THR A 50 -13.96 -6.70 -10.31
N GLU A 51 -15.12 -6.14 -9.97
CA GLU A 51 -15.37 -4.69 -10.00
C GLU A 51 -14.44 -3.94 -9.05
N HIS A 52 -14.29 -4.41 -7.81
CA HIS A 52 -13.35 -3.82 -6.87
C HIS A 52 -11.89 -3.96 -7.33
N LEU A 53 -11.52 -5.12 -7.87
CA LEU A 53 -10.18 -5.38 -8.37
C LEU A 53 -9.85 -4.45 -9.55
N THR A 54 -10.74 -4.35 -10.53
CA THR A 54 -10.60 -3.45 -11.68
C THR A 54 -10.50 -1.99 -11.24
N GLY A 55 -11.33 -1.58 -10.27
CA GLY A 55 -11.32 -0.20 -9.75
C GLY A 55 -10.01 0.15 -9.02
N VAL A 56 -9.50 -0.76 -8.19
CA VAL A 56 -8.23 -0.57 -7.45
C VAL A 56 -7.03 -0.53 -8.40
N LEU A 57 -7.08 -1.32 -9.47
CA LEU A 57 -6.06 -1.37 -10.52
C LEU A 57 -6.28 -0.32 -11.64
N ARG A 58 -7.25 0.60 -11.46
CA ARG A 58 -7.56 1.70 -12.39
C ARG A 58 -7.94 1.25 -13.81
N GLY A 59 -8.32 -0.02 -14.00
CA GLY A 59 -8.61 -0.61 -15.29
C GLY A 59 -7.40 -0.74 -16.22
N GLU A 60 -6.18 -0.63 -15.72
CA GLU A 60 -4.94 -0.63 -16.53
C GLU A 60 -4.40 -2.05 -16.79
N ASN A 61 -4.96 -3.06 -16.12
CA ASN A 61 -4.49 -4.43 -16.21
C ASN A 61 -5.47 -5.32 -16.98
N PRO A 62 -5.00 -6.19 -17.87
CA PRO A 62 -5.85 -7.20 -18.49
C PRO A 62 -6.26 -8.25 -17.45
N ILE A 63 -7.55 -8.31 -17.13
CA ILE A 63 -8.12 -9.27 -16.18
C ILE A 63 -8.91 -10.32 -16.96
N THR A 64 -8.52 -11.59 -16.83
CA THR A 64 -9.32 -12.74 -17.23
C THR A 64 -10.08 -13.23 -16.01
N ALA A 65 -11.40 -13.01 -15.99
CA ALA A 65 -12.28 -13.37 -14.89
C ALA A 65 -12.98 -14.71 -15.19
N ALA A 66 -12.48 -15.79 -14.59
CA ALA A 66 -13.00 -17.15 -14.79
C ALA A 66 -14.28 -17.35 -13.98
N VAL A 67 -15.37 -17.67 -14.66
CA VAL A 67 -16.69 -17.97 -14.09
C VAL A 67 -16.96 -19.46 -14.23
N PHE A 68 -17.23 -20.14 -13.13
CA PHE A 68 -17.50 -21.59 -13.12
C PHE A 68 -18.99 -21.92 -13.26
N ASN A 69 -19.87 -20.97 -12.90
CA ASN A 69 -21.32 -21.17 -12.97
C ASN A 69 -21.93 -20.38 -14.15
N GLU A 70 -22.61 -21.10 -15.04
CA GLU A 70 -23.28 -20.56 -16.21
C GLU A 70 -24.30 -19.46 -15.86
N ASP A 71 -25.09 -19.68 -14.82
CA ASP A 71 -26.15 -18.73 -14.41
C ASP A 71 -25.62 -17.35 -14.05
N LEU A 72 -24.36 -17.27 -13.61
CA LEU A 72 -23.71 -16.01 -13.19
C LEU A 72 -23.04 -15.29 -14.36
N MET A 73 -22.74 -15.97 -15.46
CA MET A 73 -22.00 -15.43 -16.59
C MET A 73 -22.71 -14.23 -17.22
N SER A 74 -24.04 -14.29 -17.39
CA SER A 74 -24.82 -13.21 -17.95
C SER A 74 -24.83 -11.96 -17.08
N ALA A 75 -24.81 -12.12 -15.77
CA ALA A 75 -24.71 -11.02 -14.81
C ALA A 75 -23.31 -10.38 -14.82
N ALA A 76 -22.26 -11.22 -14.91
CA ALA A 76 -20.89 -10.78 -14.98
C ALA A 76 -20.61 -9.93 -16.24
N THR A 77 -20.98 -10.42 -17.39
CA THR A 77 -20.75 -9.75 -18.69
C THR A 77 -21.48 -8.41 -18.83
N ARG A 78 -22.64 -8.25 -18.16
CA ARG A 78 -23.36 -6.97 -18.14
C ARG A 78 -22.60 -5.83 -17.47
N LYS A 79 -21.64 -6.12 -16.60
CA LYS A 79 -20.86 -5.09 -15.88
C LYS A 79 -19.93 -4.27 -16.77
N LYS A 80 -19.53 -4.76 -17.95
CA LYS A 80 -18.69 -4.03 -18.93
C LYS A 80 -17.46 -3.37 -18.29
N LEU A 81 -16.70 -4.09 -17.48
CA LEU A 81 -15.53 -3.57 -16.77
C LEU A 81 -14.36 -3.32 -17.76
N PRO A 82 -13.58 -2.23 -17.60
CA PRO A 82 -12.46 -1.94 -18.48
C PRO A 82 -11.39 -3.03 -18.41
N ASN A 83 -10.78 -3.35 -19.55
CA ASN A 83 -9.73 -4.37 -19.70
C ASN A 83 -10.04 -5.73 -19.03
N THR A 84 -11.33 -6.06 -18.86
CA THR A 84 -11.77 -7.27 -18.17
C THR A 84 -12.57 -8.16 -19.13
N ARG A 85 -12.18 -9.42 -19.22
CA ARG A 85 -12.89 -10.45 -20.00
C ARG A 85 -13.40 -11.54 -19.07
N PHE A 86 -14.70 -11.73 -19.02
CA PHE A 86 -15.32 -12.88 -18.34
C PHE A 86 -15.28 -14.11 -19.26
N VAL A 87 -14.82 -15.23 -18.72
CA VAL A 87 -14.64 -16.48 -19.45
C VAL A 87 -15.28 -17.61 -18.67
N ARG A 88 -16.10 -18.42 -19.35
CA ARG A 88 -16.62 -19.65 -18.77
C ARG A 88 -15.48 -20.66 -18.70
N VAL A 89 -15.27 -21.25 -17.51
CA VAL A 89 -14.23 -22.24 -17.27
C VAL A 89 -14.87 -23.47 -16.63
N THR A 90 -14.59 -24.62 -17.20
CA THR A 90 -15.02 -25.94 -16.69
C THR A 90 -13.84 -26.76 -16.21
N ASP A 91 -12.71 -26.64 -16.90
CA ASP A 91 -11.44 -27.25 -16.55
C ASP A 91 -10.31 -26.21 -16.68
N LEU A 92 -9.63 -25.92 -15.56
CA LEU A 92 -8.52 -24.96 -15.53
C LEU A 92 -7.38 -25.34 -16.47
N ALA A 93 -7.17 -26.62 -16.69
CA ALA A 93 -6.08 -27.11 -17.50
C ALA A 93 -6.41 -27.08 -19.01
N ALA A 94 -7.64 -27.30 -19.39
CA ALA A 94 -8.07 -27.34 -20.77
C ALA A 94 -8.46 -25.94 -21.30
N ASP A 95 -9.13 -25.14 -20.48
CA ASP A 95 -9.77 -23.90 -20.92
C ASP A 95 -8.85 -22.67 -20.84
N LEU A 96 -7.72 -22.78 -20.10
CA LEU A 96 -6.81 -21.67 -19.87
C LEU A 96 -5.38 -21.99 -20.31
N PRO A 97 -4.70 -21.05 -21.00
CA PRO A 97 -3.35 -21.25 -21.51
C PRO A 97 -2.32 -21.31 -20.39
N ALA A 98 -1.33 -22.21 -20.54
CA ALA A 98 -0.22 -22.33 -19.61
C ALA A 98 0.69 -21.11 -19.66
N ALA A 99 1.39 -20.80 -18.55
CA ALA A 99 2.40 -19.73 -18.43
C ALA A 99 1.96 -18.36 -19.00
N SER A 100 0.67 -18.01 -18.79
CA SER A 100 0.08 -16.82 -19.43
C SER A 100 -0.22 -15.68 -18.47
N PHE A 101 -0.21 -15.96 -17.16
CA PHE A 101 -0.61 -14.97 -16.17
C PHE A 101 0.57 -14.57 -15.27
N ASP A 102 0.71 -13.27 -15.07
CA ASP A 102 1.65 -12.72 -14.08
C ASP A 102 1.13 -12.99 -12.67
N TYR A 103 -0.20 -12.92 -12.50
CA TYR A 103 -0.87 -13.14 -11.23
C TYR A 103 -2.10 -14.02 -11.36
N VAL A 104 -2.33 -14.85 -10.35
CA VAL A 104 -3.57 -15.62 -10.20
C VAL A 104 -4.16 -15.29 -8.83
N VAL A 105 -5.44 -14.89 -8.81
CA VAL A 105 -6.12 -14.47 -7.59
C VAL A 105 -7.47 -15.14 -7.43
N GLY A 106 -7.95 -15.27 -6.19
CA GLY A 106 -9.25 -15.86 -5.93
C GLY A 106 -9.70 -15.72 -4.47
N THR A 107 -11.01 -15.88 -4.28
CA THR A 107 -11.63 -15.75 -2.97
C THR A 107 -12.54 -16.94 -2.69
N VAL A 108 -12.21 -17.75 -1.67
CA VAL A 108 -12.98 -18.94 -1.25
C VAL A 108 -13.29 -19.85 -2.44
N ILE A 109 -12.23 -20.30 -3.10
CA ILE A 109 -12.35 -21.05 -4.36
C ILE A 109 -11.61 -22.40 -4.31
N LEU A 110 -10.62 -22.54 -3.43
CA LEU A 110 -9.87 -23.78 -3.32
C LEU A 110 -10.69 -24.84 -2.59
N CYS A 111 -10.90 -25.99 -3.24
CA CYS A 111 -11.58 -27.11 -2.62
C CYS A 111 -10.62 -27.87 -1.69
N HIS A 112 -11.06 -28.11 -0.44
CA HIS A 112 -10.25 -28.78 0.58
C HIS A 112 -9.72 -30.16 0.13
N ASP A 113 -10.53 -30.92 -0.59
CA ASP A 113 -10.20 -32.29 -0.97
C ASP A 113 -9.27 -32.37 -2.19
N ARG A 114 -9.12 -31.27 -2.93
CA ARG A 114 -8.34 -31.20 -4.18
C ARG A 114 -7.25 -30.12 -4.19
N TYR A 115 -6.69 -29.78 -3.02
CA TYR A 115 -5.65 -28.73 -2.95
C TYR A 115 -4.48 -28.97 -3.88
N ALA A 116 -3.94 -30.20 -3.86
CA ALA A 116 -2.74 -30.53 -4.62
C ALA A 116 -2.99 -30.40 -6.13
N GLU A 117 -4.14 -30.90 -6.60
CA GLU A 117 -4.54 -30.81 -8.01
C GLU A 117 -4.76 -29.36 -8.42
N ASN A 118 -5.48 -28.59 -7.60
CA ASN A 118 -5.73 -27.17 -7.85
C ASN A 118 -4.42 -26.39 -7.90
N LEU A 119 -3.51 -26.57 -6.93
CA LEU A 119 -2.23 -25.87 -6.91
C LEU A 119 -1.33 -26.26 -8.08
N ALA A 120 -1.36 -27.51 -8.53
CA ALA A 120 -0.64 -27.94 -9.72
C ALA A 120 -1.17 -27.25 -11.00
N ALA A 121 -2.49 -27.16 -11.15
CA ALA A 121 -3.10 -26.44 -12.27
C ALA A 121 -2.73 -24.95 -12.25
N LEU A 122 -2.80 -24.30 -11.07
CA LEU A 122 -2.44 -22.90 -10.90
C LEU A 122 -0.96 -22.63 -11.17
N TYR A 123 -0.09 -23.52 -10.72
CA TYR A 123 1.34 -23.45 -10.99
C TYR A 123 1.64 -23.45 -12.51
N ARG A 124 0.88 -24.28 -13.26
CA ARG A 124 1.01 -24.34 -14.73
C ARG A 124 0.57 -23.04 -15.41
N LEU A 125 -0.48 -22.38 -14.94
CA LEU A 125 -1.02 -21.14 -15.51
C LEU A 125 -0.11 -19.93 -15.29
N LEU A 126 0.67 -19.93 -14.20
CA LEU A 126 1.59 -18.84 -13.88
C LEU A 126 2.80 -18.83 -14.83
N LYS A 127 3.18 -17.65 -15.27
CA LYS A 127 4.50 -17.37 -15.87
C LYS A 127 5.63 -17.71 -14.89
N PRO A 128 6.88 -17.94 -15.35
CA PRO A 128 8.05 -17.94 -14.45
C PRO A 128 8.08 -16.66 -13.60
N GLY A 129 8.37 -16.77 -12.31
CA GLY A 129 8.32 -15.65 -11.37
C GLY A 129 6.92 -15.12 -11.04
N GLY A 130 5.87 -15.66 -11.65
CA GLY A 130 4.48 -15.27 -11.40
C GLY A 130 4.01 -15.65 -9.99
N GLN A 131 2.99 -14.96 -9.50
CA GLN A 131 2.55 -15.08 -8.12
C GLN A 131 1.05 -15.37 -8.03
N LEU A 132 0.64 -16.03 -6.95
CA LEU A 132 -0.77 -16.22 -6.65
C LEU A 132 -1.12 -15.69 -5.25
N LEU A 133 -2.36 -15.21 -5.10
CA LEU A 133 -2.92 -14.75 -3.85
C LEU A 133 -4.37 -15.20 -3.70
N PHE A 134 -4.61 -16.04 -2.71
CA PHE A 134 -5.94 -16.55 -2.40
C PHE A 134 -6.38 -16.18 -0.99
N PHE A 135 -7.68 -15.97 -0.85
CA PHE A 135 -8.34 -15.68 0.41
C PHE A 135 -9.27 -16.82 0.76
N GLU A 136 -8.89 -17.63 1.76
CA GLU A 136 -9.62 -18.83 2.14
C GLU A 136 -10.03 -18.82 3.60
N ALA A 137 -11.06 -19.58 3.97
CA ALA A 137 -11.50 -19.68 5.35
C ALA A 137 -10.43 -20.34 6.22
N ASN A 138 -10.14 -19.75 7.39
CA ASN A 138 -9.19 -20.29 8.35
C ASN A 138 -9.82 -21.41 9.18
N TYR A 139 -9.26 -22.61 9.13
CA TYR A 139 -9.76 -23.77 9.90
C TYR A 139 -9.79 -23.51 11.41
N TRP A 140 -8.81 -22.75 11.94
CA TRP A 140 -8.68 -22.47 13.37
C TRP A 140 -9.57 -21.33 13.86
N ASN A 141 -10.28 -20.67 12.97
CA ASN A 141 -11.30 -19.70 13.40
C ASN A 141 -12.38 -20.43 14.23
N PRO A 142 -12.73 -19.93 15.43
CA PRO A 142 -13.68 -20.61 16.32
C PRO A 142 -15.03 -20.93 15.69
N GLN A 143 -15.54 -20.08 14.80
CA GLN A 143 -16.80 -20.32 14.10
C GLN A 143 -16.68 -21.41 13.04
N VAL A 144 -15.56 -21.41 12.28
CA VAL A 144 -15.28 -22.45 11.29
C VAL A 144 -15.07 -23.78 11.99
N LEU A 145 -14.33 -23.79 13.10
CA LEU A 145 -14.10 -24.98 13.93
C LEU A 145 -15.41 -25.53 14.50
N LEU A 146 -16.25 -24.66 15.08
CA LEU A 146 -17.56 -25.04 15.61
C LEU A 146 -18.47 -25.63 14.52
N LYS A 147 -18.55 -25.00 13.36
CA LYS A 147 -19.30 -25.53 12.21
C LYS A 147 -18.81 -26.93 11.78
N ASN A 148 -17.50 -27.17 11.84
CA ASN A 148 -16.91 -28.46 11.50
C ASN A 148 -17.21 -29.54 12.56
N ILE A 149 -17.26 -29.19 13.84
CA ILE A 149 -17.58 -30.09 14.96
C ILE A 149 -19.07 -30.43 14.97
N ILE A 150 -19.95 -29.44 14.75
CA ILE A 150 -21.41 -29.57 14.78
C ILE A 150 -21.95 -29.91 13.36
N ARG A 151 -21.19 -30.63 12.57
CA ARG A 151 -21.55 -31.02 11.18
C ARG A 151 -22.96 -31.59 10.96
N PRO A 152 -23.58 -32.32 11.92
CA PRO A 152 -24.99 -32.70 11.82
C PRO A 152 -25.93 -31.48 11.76
N PHE A 153 -25.61 -30.37 12.43
CA PHE A 153 -26.38 -29.12 12.42
C PHE A 153 -26.23 -28.30 11.14
N GLY A 154 -25.10 -28.39 10.44
CA GLY A 154 -24.85 -27.67 9.18
C GLY A 154 -25.82 -28.07 8.05
N ARG A 155 -26.39 -29.26 8.10
CA ARG A 155 -27.48 -29.67 7.22
C ARG A 155 -28.78 -28.89 7.44
N TRP A 156 -28.98 -28.38 8.64
CA TRP A 156 -30.18 -27.64 9.03
C TRP A 156 -30.14 -26.17 8.65
N THR A 157 -28.92 -25.59 8.55
CA THR A 157 -28.72 -24.19 8.18
C THR A 157 -28.54 -23.96 6.67
N GLY A 158 -28.68 -24.98 5.84
CA GLY A 158 -28.55 -24.89 4.38
C GLY A 158 -27.13 -24.62 3.87
N ASP A 159 -26.14 -24.61 4.76
CA ASP A 159 -24.75 -24.28 4.47
C ASP A 159 -23.98 -25.54 4.05
N ALA A 160 -24.23 -25.98 2.82
CA ALA A 160 -23.69 -27.22 2.29
C ALA A 160 -22.18 -27.17 2.04
N ARG A 161 -21.45 -28.08 2.64
CA ARG A 161 -20.22 -28.76 2.20
C ARG A 161 -18.94 -27.98 1.92
N CYS A 162 -18.91 -26.65 1.78
CA CYS A 162 -17.72 -25.90 1.32
C CYS A 162 -16.90 -25.20 2.39
N HIS A 163 -17.26 -25.28 3.68
CA HIS A 163 -16.65 -24.46 4.74
C HIS A 163 -15.74 -25.23 5.70
N VAL A 164 -15.02 -26.21 5.20
CA VAL A 164 -14.08 -26.98 6.04
C VAL A 164 -12.89 -26.12 6.53
N GLY A 165 -12.63 -24.98 5.89
CA GLY A 165 -11.48 -24.13 6.20
C GLY A 165 -10.14 -24.78 5.84
N MET A 166 -9.12 -23.95 5.65
CA MET A 166 -7.77 -24.39 5.30
C MET A 166 -6.90 -24.50 6.54
N ARG A 167 -6.10 -25.58 6.62
CA ARG A 167 -5.06 -25.74 7.64
C ARG A 167 -3.74 -25.21 7.10
N LYS A 168 -3.26 -24.13 7.69
CA LYS A 168 -2.04 -23.39 7.31
C LYS A 168 -0.86 -24.31 6.97
N PHE A 169 -0.43 -25.14 7.91
CA PHE A 169 0.77 -25.97 7.73
C PHE A 169 0.61 -27.07 6.66
N LYS A 170 -0.60 -27.65 6.53
CA LYS A 170 -0.88 -28.62 5.47
C LYS A 170 -0.76 -27.96 4.10
N LEU A 171 -1.31 -26.76 3.96
CA LEU A 171 -1.24 -25.99 2.73
C LEU A 171 0.19 -25.61 2.36
N MET A 172 0.96 -25.11 3.33
CA MET A 172 2.39 -24.76 3.11
C MET A 172 3.18 -25.97 2.62
N LYS A 173 2.96 -27.15 3.22
CA LYS A 173 3.61 -28.38 2.80
C LYS A 173 3.25 -28.75 1.36
N ILE A 174 1.97 -28.69 0.99
CA ILE A 174 1.53 -29.00 -0.38
C ILE A 174 2.12 -27.98 -1.38
N ALA A 175 2.11 -26.69 -1.06
CA ALA A 175 2.69 -25.65 -1.92
C ALA A 175 4.19 -25.86 -2.15
N SER A 176 4.94 -26.21 -1.09
CA SER A 176 6.37 -26.54 -1.20
C SER A 176 6.60 -27.77 -2.09
N HIS A 177 5.81 -28.83 -1.96
CA HIS A 177 5.90 -30.00 -2.82
C HIS A 177 5.57 -29.71 -4.28
N GLN A 178 4.74 -28.70 -4.55
CA GLN A 178 4.43 -28.25 -5.92
C GLN A 178 5.51 -27.36 -6.53
N GLY A 179 6.55 -27.02 -5.76
CA GLY A 179 7.68 -26.23 -6.24
C GLY A 179 7.53 -24.72 -6.12
N PHE A 180 6.57 -24.21 -5.33
CA PHE A 180 6.51 -22.80 -5.00
C PHE A 180 7.66 -22.41 -4.06
N THR A 181 8.26 -21.23 -4.25
CA THR A 181 9.44 -20.76 -3.51
C THR A 181 9.10 -19.76 -2.41
N HIS A 182 8.26 -18.77 -2.69
CA HIS A 182 7.74 -17.88 -1.68
C HIS A 182 6.41 -18.43 -1.18
N ILE A 183 6.35 -18.84 0.09
CA ILE A 183 5.17 -19.49 0.66
C ILE A 183 4.79 -18.75 1.94
N GLU A 184 3.84 -17.85 1.83
CA GLU A 184 3.27 -17.17 2.98
C GLU A 184 1.78 -17.51 3.14
N VAL A 185 1.42 -17.98 4.33
CA VAL A 185 0.03 -18.28 4.70
C VAL A 185 -0.25 -17.58 6.02
N ILE A 186 -0.97 -16.48 5.96
CA ILE A 186 -1.16 -15.58 7.09
C ILE A 186 -2.64 -15.45 7.43
N PRO A 187 -3.03 -15.74 8.71
CA PRO A 187 -4.37 -15.46 9.18
C PRO A 187 -4.62 -13.96 9.33
N TYR A 188 -5.78 -13.51 8.90
CA TYR A 188 -6.22 -12.12 9.01
C TYR A 188 -7.76 -12.03 8.98
N ASP A 189 -8.31 -10.80 8.93
CA ASP A 189 -9.74 -10.51 8.85
C ASP A 189 -10.48 -10.84 10.15
N ILE A 190 -10.35 -9.93 11.10
CA ILE A 190 -11.08 -10.00 12.37
C ILE A 190 -12.47 -9.35 12.27
N LEU A 191 -12.74 -8.61 11.19
CA LEU A 191 -14.02 -7.96 10.97
C LEU A 191 -15.11 -9.03 10.72
N HIS A 192 -15.97 -9.23 11.72
CA HIS A 192 -17.08 -10.18 11.60
C HIS A 192 -18.16 -9.65 10.64
N PRO A 193 -18.78 -10.50 9.79
CA PRO A 193 -19.84 -10.07 8.86
C PRO A 193 -21.04 -9.42 9.55
N LEU A 194 -21.40 -9.86 10.75
CA LEU A 194 -22.51 -9.33 11.55
C LEU A 194 -22.15 -8.05 12.34
N THR A 195 -20.94 -7.49 12.15
CA THR A 195 -20.54 -6.26 12.86
C THR A 195 -21.50 -5.12 12.50
N PRO A 196 -22.18 -4.50 13.51
CA PRO A 196 -23.03 -3.35 13.27
C PRO A 196 -22.25 -2.22 12.59
N ARG A 197 -22.88 -1.53 11.63
CA ARG A 197 -22.22 -0.47 10.83
C ARG A 197 -21.53 0.59 11.70
N ALA A 198 -22.15 0.97 12.82
CA ALA A 198 -21.58 1.95 13.75
C ALA A 198 -20.27 1.50 14.41
N LEU A 199 -20.05 0.19 14.59
CA LEU A 199 -18.85 -0.37 15.21
C LEU A 199 -17.75 -0.71 14.19
N VAL A 200 -18.04 -0.70 12.91
CA VAL A 200 -17.06 -1.05 11.85
C VAL A 200 -15.78 -0.19 11.94
N PRO A 201 -15.82 1.15 12.08
CA PRO A 201 -14.60 1.96 12.18
C PRO A 201 -13.75 1.62 13.42
N PHE A 202 -14.37 1.28 14.52
CA PHE A 202 -13.68 0.85 15.73
C PHE A 202 -12.99 -0.49 15.53
N VAL A 203 -13.71 -1.49 14.99
CA VAL A 203 -13.16 -2.82 14.70
C VAL A 203 -12.01 -2.71 13.70
N GLN A 204 -12.14 -1.93 12.63
CA GLN A 204 -11.05 -1.70 11.66
C GLN A 204 -9.82 -1.04 12.30
N SER A 205 -10.02 -0.12 13.24
CA SER A 205 -8.90 0.54 13.94
C SER A 205 -8.16 -0.42 14.88
N THR A 206 -8.86 -1.36 15.51
CA THR A 206 -8.28 -2.38 16.40
C THR A 206 -7.74 -3.58 15.62
N ALA A 207 -8.21 -3.82 14.41
CA ALA A 207 -7.79 -4.93 13.56
C ALA A 207 -6.27 -4.95 13.35
N PHE A 208 -5.64 -3.80 13.12
CA PHE A 208 -4.18 -3.71 12.98
C PHE A 208 -3.41 -4.29 14.17
N ILE A 209 -3.93 -4.14 15.38
CA ILE A 209 -3.31 -4.70 16.58
C ILE A 209 -3.61 -6.19 16.68
N LEU A 210 -4.88 -6.57 16.56
CA LEU A 210 -5.35 -7.94 16.81
C LEU A 210 -4.85 -8.93 15.74
N GLU A 211 -4.83 -8.51 14.47
CA GLU A 211 -4.33 -9.33 13.35
C GLU A 211 -2.81 -9.54 13.36
N HIS A 212 -2.08 -8.75 14.15
CA HIS A 212 -0.64 -8.92 14.33
C HIS A 212 -0.27 -9.44 15.73
N ALA A 213 -1.24 -9.53 16.65
CA ALA A 213 -1.00 -10.05 18.00
C ALA A 213 -0.70 -11.56 17.96
N PRO A 214 0.43 -12.01 18.53
CA PRO A 214 0.74 -13.44 18.62
C PRO A 214 -0.45 -14.22 19.21
N LEU A 215 -0.70 -15.42 18.72
CA LEU A 215 -1.83 -16.30 19.08
C LEU A 215 -3.21 -15.76 18.66
N VAL A 216 -3.56 -14.50 18.91
CA VAL A 216 -4.86 -13.92 18.55
C VAL A 216 -5.07 -13.97 17.03
N ARG A 217 -4.05 -13.64 16.25
CA ARG A 217 -4.11 -13.68 14.79
C ARG A 217 -4.47 -15.08 14.24
N GLU A 218 -4.07 -16.15 14.92
CA GLU A 218 -4.36 -17.52 14.46
C GLU A 218 -5.86 -17.85 14.51
N LEU A 219 -6.66 -17.04 15.23
CA LEU A 219 -8.12 -17.16 15.33
C LEU A 219 -8.87 -16.29 14.31
N CYS A 220 -8.18 -15.51 13.48
CA CYS A 220 -8.79 -14.68 12.45
C CYS A 220 -9.58 -15.52 11.43
N GLY A 221 -10.58 -14.88 10.78
CA GLY A 221 -11.58 -15.58 9.97
C GLY A 221 -11.04 -16.12 8.64
N THR A 222 -10.02 -15.51 8.10
CA THR A 222 -9.52 -15.79 6.73
C THR A 222 -8.02 -16.03 6.76
N LEU A 223 -7.54 -16.90 5.87
CA LEU A 223 -6.13 -16.99 5.51
C LEU A 223 -5.93 -16.25 4.18
N TYR A 224 -4.94 -15.38 4.08
CA TYR A 224 -4.40 -15.10 2.77
C TYR A 224 -3.19 -16.01 2.49
N ILE A 225 -3.13 -16.49 1.27
CA ILE A 225 -2.20 -17.51 0.79
C ILE A 225 -1.45 -16.87 -0.36
N TRP A 226 -0.20 -16.51 -0.12
CA TRP A 226 0.67 -15.88 -1.11
C TRP A 226 1.79 -16.82 -1.48
N LEU A 227 1.84 -17.23 -2.76
CA LEU A 227 2.81 -18.17 -3.29
C LEU A 227 3.44 -17.60 -4.56
N GLN A 228 4.72 -17.93 -4.80
CA GLN A 228 5.44 -17.53 -6.01
C GLN A 228 6.00 -18.75 -6.74
N LYS A 229 5.83 -18.77 -8.05
CA LYS A 229 6.49 -19.74 -8.93
C LYS A 229 7.95 -19.33 -9.12
N PRO A 230 8.94 -20.26 -9.04
CA PRO A 230 10.34 -19.95 -9.33
C PRO A 230 10.53 -19.43 -10.76
N GLY A 231 11.60 -18.69 -10.94
CA GLY A 231 12.01 -18.11 -12.23
C GLY A 231 12.16 -16.60 -12.15
N ASP A 232 12.98 -16.09 -13.02
CA ASP A 232 13.17 -14.65 -13.14
C ASP A 232 11.93 -14.04 -13.79
N ARG A 233 11.31 -13.14 -13.07
CA ARG A 233 10.30 -12.29 -13.67
C ARG A 233 11.01 -11.36 -14.63
N GLU A 234 10.61 -11.39 -15.91
CA GLU A 234 11.11 -10.40 -16.86
C GLU A 234 11.10 -9.02 -16.19
N THR A 235 12.28 -8.42 -16.10
CA THR A 235 12.50 -7.12 -15.45
C THR A 235 11.90 -6.00 -16.31
N ARG A 236 10.59 -6.00 -16.53
CA ARG A 236 9.88 -4.87 -17.15
C ARG A 236 9.79 -3.67 -16.21
N ARG A 237 10.05 -3.87 -14.92
CA ARG A 237 9.87 -2.84 -13.89
C ARG A 237 10.66 -1.55 -14.13
N PRO A 238 11.95 -1.56 -14.54
CA PRO A 238 12.70 -0.31 -14.74
C PRO A 238 12.30 0.49 -15.99
N SER A 239 11.58 -0.11 -16.92
CA SER A 239 11.19 0.55 -18.20
C SER A 239 9.76 1.04 -18.25
N ILE A 240 8.99 0.88 -17.18
CA ILE A 240 7.57 1.30 -17.11
C ILE A 240 7.48 2.60 -16.36
N SER A 241 7.23 3.71 -17.07
CA SER A 241 6.88 4.99 -16.43
C SER A 241 5.52 4.90 -15.75
N LEU A 242 5.45 5.34 -14.48
CA LEU A 242 4.21 5.52 -13.74
C LEU A 242 3.74 6.99 -13.75
N ALA A 243 4.43 7.84 -14.48
CA ALA A 243 4.05 9.23 -14.64
C ALA A 243 2.73 9.37 -15.40
N THR A 244 1.79 10.14 -14.83
CA THR A 244 0.45 10.35 -15.40
C THR A 244 0.04 11.82 -15.47
N ARG A 245 0.73 12.68 -14.71
CA ARG A 245 0.39 14.09 -14.54
C ARG A 245 1.48 14.97 -15.12
N ARG A 246 1.31 15.37 -16.37
CA ARG A 246 2.31 16.17 -17.12
C ARG A 246 2.66 17.48 -16.44
N GLU A 247 1.72 18.09 -15.73
CA GLU A 247 1.93 19.33 -14.96
C GLU A 247 2.93 19.19 -13.82
N LEU A 248 3.26 17.95 -13.44
CA LEU A 248 4.26 17.65 -12.40
C LEU A 248 5.61 17.20 -12.97
N PHE A 249 5.78 17.14 -14.29
CA PHE A 249 7.03 16.69 -14.90
C PHE A 249 8.19 17.64 -14.56
N GLY A 250 9.35 17.05 -14.21
CA GLY A 250 10.55 17.78 -13.82
C GLY A 250 10.40 18.66 -12.56
N SER A 251 9.39 18.38 -11.72
CA SER A 251 9.04 19.27 -10.62
C SER A 251 9.47 18.81 -9.24
N THR A 252 9.91 17.55 -9.07
CA THR A 252 10.06 16.94 -7.75
C THR A 252 11.52 16.64 -7.42
N SER A 253 12.00 17.18 -6.29
CA SER A 253 13.25 16.78 -5.64
C SER A 253 12.96 15.58 -4.72
N PHE A 254 13.59 14.45 -4.99
CA PHE A 254 13.54 13.26 -4.13
C PHE A 254 14.67 13.38 -3.09
N VAL A 255 14.33 13.44 -1.80
CA VAL A 255 15.28 13.54 -0.70
C VAL A 255 15.33 12.21 0.04
N VAL A 256 16.50 11.56 0.00
CA VAL A 256 16.73 10.22 0.55
C VAL A 256 17.85 10.26 1.59
N PRO A 257 17.53 10.30 2.89
CA PRO A 257 18.54 10.17 3.94
C PRO A 257 19.05 8.72 3.98
N CYS A 258 20.36 8.55 3.99
CA CYS A 258 21.04 7.25 3.97
C CYS A 258 22.08 7.14 5.09
N HIS A 259 22.13 6.00 5.75
CA HIS A 259 23.18 5.64 6.68
C HIS A 259 23.46 4.14 6.59
N ASN A 260 24.62 3.77 6.02
CA ASN A 260 25.01 2.39 5.71
C ASN A 260 24.02 1.68 4.80
N GLU A 261 23.80 2.24 3.60
CA GLU A 261 22.83 1.77 2.61
C GLU A 261 23.48 1.43 1.25
N GLU A 262 24.76 1.06 1.23
CA GLU A 262 25.52 0.74 -0.01
C GLU A 262 24.82 -0.29 -0.90
N MET A 263 24.10 -1.26 -0.30
CA MET A 263 23.39 -2.32 -1.03
C MET A 263 22.07 -1.88 -1.66
N ASN A 264 21.48 -0.77 -1.18
CA ASN A 264 20.13 -0.35 -1.57
C ASN A 264 20.11 0.81 -2.57
N ILE A 265 21.08 1.72 -2.51
CA ILE A 265 21.07 2.99 -3.27
C ILE A 265 20.99 2.78 -4.78
N ALA A 266 21.84 1.93 -5.34
CA ALA A 266 21.88 1.72 -6.79
C ALA A 266 20.55 1.22 -7.33
N ARG A 267 19.98 0.21 -6.65
CA ARG A 267 18.68 -0.37 -6.98
C ARG A 267 17.55 0.65 -6.83
N LEU A 268 17.61 1.48 -5.78
CA LEU A 268 16.61 2.53 -5.55
C LEU A 268 16.62 3.57 -6.67
N VAL A 269 17.80 4.12 -7.01
CA VAL A 269 17.92 5.15 -8.04
C VAL A 269 17.49 4.62 -9.40
N GLU A 270 17.92 3.41 -9.78
CA GLU A 270 17.51 2.76 -11.03
C GLU A 270 15.97 2.62 -11.09
N ALA A 271 15.36 2.13 -10.03
CA ALA A 271 13.91 1.97 -9.97
C ALA A 271 13.17 3.32 -9.99
N LEU A 272 13.67 4.35 -9.27
CA LEU A 272 13.09 5.70 -9.30
C LEU A 272 13.12 6.29 -10.70
N VAL A 273 14.26 6.21 -11.38
CA VAL A 273 14.41 6.70 -12.76
C VAL A 273 13.50 5.92 -13.71
N GLY A 274 13.39 4.60 -13.56
CA GLY A 274 12.50 3.78 -14.35
C GLY A 274 11.02 4.12 -14.20
N PHE A 275 10.54 4.30 -12.96
CA PHE A 275 9.12 4.54 -12.69
C PHE A 275 8.70 6.01 -12.79
N TYR A 276 9.56 6.92 -12.35
CA TYR A 276 9.22 8.33 -12.13
C TYR A 276 10.17 9.30 -12.83
N GLY A 277 10.98 8.83 -13.76
CA GLY A 277 11.99 9.65 -14.44
C GLY A 277 11.48 10.98 -14.98
N GLU A 278 10.22 11.01 -15.44
CA GLU A 278 9.57 12.22 -15.95
C GLU A 278 9.21 13.23 -14.83
N TYR A 279 8.92 12.77 -13.60
CA TYR A 279 8.65 13.64 -12.45
C TYR A 279 9.92 14.18 -11.79
N ILE A 280 11.07 13.48 -11.96
CA ILE A 280 12.30 13.79 -11.27
C ILE A 280 12.89 15.11 -11.77
N HIS A 281 13.00 16.10 -10.87
CA HIS A 281 13.86 17.25 -11.02
C HIS A 281 15.28 16.90 -10.62
N GLU A 282 15.44 16.28 -9.44
CA GLU A 282 16.71 15.80 -8.88
C GLU A 282 16.46 14.70 -7.84
N ILE A 283 17.47 13.88 -7.57
CA ILE A 283 17.52 12.91 -6.48
C ILE A 283 18.68 13.30 -5.56
N ILE A 284 18.37 13.71 -4.34
CA ILE A 284 19.35 14.14 -3.35
C ILE A 284 19.54 13.00 -2.35
N ILE A 285 20.67 12.30 -2.48
CA ILE A 285 21.11 11.30 -1.51
C ILE A 285 21.89 12.02 -0.41
N VAL A 286 21.36 11.98 0.80
CA VAL A 286 22.01 12.59 1.96
C VAL A 286 22.68 11.51 2.78
N ASN A 287 23.99 11.33 2.56
CA ASN A 287 24.81 10.40 3.32
C ASN A 287 25.06 10.94 4.73
N ASP A 288 24.44 10.32 5.73
CA ASP A 288 24.55 10.71 7.13
C ASP A 288 25.77 10.08 7.81
N ASN A 289 26.97 10.41 7.31
CA ASN A 289 28.24 9.90 7.82
C ASN A 289 28.27 8.37 7.91
N SER A 290 28.02 7.68 6.78
CA SER A 290 28.11 6.23 6.68
C SER A 290 29.54 5.72 6.81
N THR A 291 29.69 4.51 7.34
CA THR A 291 30.97 3.82 7.51
C THR A 291 31.24 2.79 6.41
N ASP A 292 30.23 2.51 5.57
CA ASP A 292 30.32 1.63 4.41
C ASP A 292 30.60 2.44 3.11
N ARG A 293 30.42 1.82 1.96
CA ARG A 293 30.65 2.45 0.66
C ARG A 293 29.48 3.29 0.14
N THR A 294 28.53 3.67 0.99
CA THR A 294 27.36 4.49 0.62
C THR A 294 27.73 5.73 -0.19
N ALA A 295 28.71 6.52 0.27
CA ALA A 295 29.14 7.74 -0.41
C ALA A 295 29.83 7.46 -1.74
N GLU A 296 30.67 6.42 -1.81
CA GLU A 296 31.36 6.01 -3.05
C GLU A 296 30.36 5.57 -4.12
N VAL A 297 29.45 4.63 -3.77
CA VAL A 297 28.40 4.15 -4.67
C VAL A 297 27.54 5.31 -5.19
N THR A 298 27.22 6.28 -4.32
CA THR A 298 26.44 7.45 -4.75
C THR A 298 27.19 8.33 -5.74
N ARG A 299 28.50 8.56 -5.55
CA ARG A 299 29.32 9.32 -6.50
C ARG A 299 29.39 8.64 -7.87
N ASP A 300 29.53 7.32 -7.89
CA ASP A 300 29.56 6.53 -9.12
C ASP A 300 28.23 6.61 -9.89
N ILE A 301 27.11 6.65 -9.16
CA ILE A 301 25.79 6.84 -9.76
C ILE A 301 25.63 8.25 -10.30
N ALA A 302 26.03 9.27 -9.53
CA ALA A 302 25.96 10.68 -9.92
C ALA A 302 26.80 11.00 -11.18
N ALA A 303 27.89 10.27 -11.41
CA ALA A 303 28.68 10.38 -12.63
C ALA A 303 27.94 9.91 -13.89
N ARG A 304 26.95 9.00 -13.75
CA ARG A 304 26.17 8.42 -14.85
C ARG A 304 24.76 9.01 -14.97
N GLU A 305 24.17 9.48 -13.85
CA GLU A 305 22.84 10.09 -13.79
C GLU A 305 22.98 11.52 -13.21
N PRO A 306 23.03 12.55 -14.07
CA PRO A 306 23.28 13.93 -13.65
C PRO A 306 22.24 14.53 -12.68
N ARG A 307 21.06 13.92 -12.61
CA ARG A 307 20.01 14.34 -11.67
C ARG A 307 20.28 13.88 -10.24
N VAL A 308 21.25 12.98 -10.02
CA VAL A 308 21.62 12.49 -8.69
C VAL A 308 22.66 13.41 -8.08
N LYS A 309 22.41 13.84 -6.85
CA LYS A 309 23.30 14.71 -6.05
C LYS A 309 23.61 14.05 -4.72
N LEU A 310 24.87 14.08 -4.31
CA LEU A 310 25.33 13.63 -3.00
C LEU A 310 25.52 14.80 -2.06
N ILE A 311 24.93 14.73 -0.88
CA ILE A 311 25.30 15.53 0.29
C ILE A 311 26.01 14.59 1.26
N ASP A 312 27.31 14.78 1.44
CA ASP A 312 28.16 13.93 2.29
C ASP A 312 28.37 14.62 3.64
N ARG A 313 27.55 14.26 4.63
CA ARG A 313 27.51 14.91 5.94
C ARG A 313 28.65 14.44 6.83
N GLN A 314 29.12 15.34 7.67
CA GLN A 314 30.01 15.05 8.77
C GLN A 314 29.22 14.93 10.08
N PRO A 315 29.77 14.29 11.14
CA PRO A 315 29.12 14.26 12.46
C PRO A 315 28.69 15.66 12.94
N PRO A 316 27.58 15.74 13.70
CA PRO A 316 26.83 14.65 14.32
C PRO A 316 25.84 13.98 13.36
N ASN A 317 25.63 12.66 13.53
CA ASN A 317 24.66 11.89 12.76
C ASN A 317 23.24 12.17 13.25
N GLY A 318 22.29 11.99 12.34
CA GLY A 318 20.87 12.04 12.67
C GLY A 318 19.98 12.27 11.47
N VAL A 319 18.97 11.41 11.29
CA VAL A 319 18.06 11.50 10.16
C VAL A 319 17.36 12.86 10.06
N GLY A 320 17.01 13.49 11.20
CA GLY A 320 16.43 14.84 11.21
C GLY A 320 17.40 15.90 10.71
N LEU A 321 18.71 15.74 10.96
CA LEU A 321 19.76 16.62 10.43
C LEU A 321 19.90 16.40 8.92
N ALA A 322 19.93 15.14 8.49
CA ALA A 322 19.99 14.78 7.07
C ALA A 322 18.79 15.34 6.29
N LEU A 323 17.58 15.26 6.86
CA LEU A 323 16.38 15.85 6.25
C LEU A 323 16.50 17.37 6.11
N ARG A 324 17.01 18.09 7.13
CA ARG A 324 17.24 19.55 7.04
C ARG A 324 18.15 19.91 5.89
N ASP A 325 19.29 19.22 5.78
CA ASP A 325 20.29 19.50 4.75
C ASP A 325 19.73 19.17 3.35
N GLY A 326 19.01 18.05 3.23
CA GLY A 326 18.34 17.66 1.99
C GLY A 326 17.25 18.64 1.55
N TYR A 327 16.43 19.14 2.49
CA TYR A 327 15.39 20.12 2.18
C TYR A 327 15.96 21.49 1.79
N ALA A 328 17.03 21.91 2.45
CA ALA A 328 17.72 23.14 2.11
C ALA A 328 18.33 23.12 0.69
N ALA A 329 18.86 21.97 0.30
CA ALA A 329 19.47 21.77 -1.02
C ALA A 329 18.46 21.56 -2.16
N ALA A 330 17.24 21.11 -1.86
CA ALA A 330 16.23 20.81 -2.88
C ALA A 330 15.84 22.07 -3.67
N THR A 331 15.73 21.93 -5.00
CA THR A 331 15.41 23.05 -5.90
C THR A 331 14.10 22.86 -6.66
N GLY A 332 13.51 21.66 -6.60
CA GLY A 332 12.22 21.35 -7.22
C GLY A 332 11.04 22.06 -6.57
N ARG A 333 9.93 22.14 -7.28
CA ARG A 333 8.66 22.70 -6.78
C ARG A 333 8.07 21.89 -5.64
N TYR A 334 8.26 20.58 -5.69
CA TYR A 334 7.83 19.61 -4.67
C TYR A 334 9.06 18.91 -4.11
N ILE A 335 8.95 18.45 -2.87
CA ILE A 335 9.94 17.58 -2.22
C ILE A 335 9.23 16.29 -1.83
N LEU A 336 9.74 15.16 -2.35
CA LEU A 336 9.35 13.83 -1.90
C LEU A 336 10.45 13.27 -1.01
N THR A 337 10.10 12.98 0.23
CA THR A 337 10.99 12.35 1.20
C THR A 337 10.69 10.86 1.28
N MET A 338 11.71 10.03 1.33
CA MET A 338 11.57 8.57 1.41
C MET A 338 12.79 7.91 2.04
N ASP A 339 12.63 6.70 2.57
CA ASP A 339 13.75 5.88 3.03
C ASP A 339 14.38 5.10 1.86
N CYS A 340 15.66 4.73 1.99
CA CYS A 340 16.40 4.05 0.94
C CYS A 340 15.88 2.65 0.61
N ASP A 341 15.19 2.00 1.54
CA ASP A 341 14.60 0.66 1.39
C ASP A 341 13.19 0.63 0.77
N PHE A 342 12.66 1.78 0.34
CA PHE A 342 11.29 1.87 -0.21
C PHE A 342 11.12 1.37 -1.65
N VAL A 343 12.10 0.65 -2.19
CA VAL A 343 12.06 0.14 -3.58
C VAL A 343 10.77 -0.63 -3.88
N HIS A 344 10.29 -1.44 -2.93
CA HIS A 344 9.10 -2.27 -3.15
C HIS A 344 7.80 -1.47 -3.24
N ILE A 345 7.70 -0.36 -2.53
CA ILE A 345 6.47 0.46 -2.51
C ILE A 345 6.47 1.59 -3.55
N LEU A 346 7.50 1.68 -4.38
CA LEU A 346 7.57 2.70 -5.44
C LEU A 346 6.30 2.79 -6.30
N PRO A 347 5.66 1.68 -6.73
CA PRO A 347 4.43 1.77 -7.52
C PRO A 347 3.28 2.53 -6.83
N GLU A 348 3.30 2.63 -5.50
CA GLU A 348 2.28 3.33 -4.72
C GLU A 348 2.50 4.84 -4.64
N PHE A 349 3.71 5.35 -4.95
CA PHE A 349 4.01 6.79 -4.94
C PHE A 349 3.14 7.58 -5.92
N ARG A 350 2.66 6.93 -6.96
CA ARG A 350 1.70 7.51 -7.91
C ARG A 350 0.50 8.12 -7.20
N ASP A 351 0.01 7.47 -6.13
CA ASP A 351 -1.15 7.95 -5.37
C ASP A 351 -0.84 9.26 -4.61
N LEU A 352 0.43 9.50 -4.22
CA LEU A 352 0.85 10.78 -3.64
C LEU A 352 0.86 11.88 -4.70
N PHE A 353 1.37 11.60 -5.91
CA PHE A 353 1.36 12.55 -7.02
C PHE A 353 -0.06 12.93 -7.44
N GLU A 354 -1.01 11.98 -7.44
CA GLU A 354 -2.41 12.27 -7.72
C GLU A 354 -3.01 13.28 -6.72
N VAL A 355 -2.66 13.16 -5.44
CA VAL A 355 -3.14 14.07 -4.40
C VAL A 355 -2.63 15.50 -4.62
N VAL A 356 -1.37 15.70 -4.94
CA VAL A 356 -0.84 17.06 -5.20
C VAL A 356 -1.31 17.60 -6.53
N ALA A 357 -1.58 16.75 -7.52
CA ALA A 357 -2.20 17.15 -8.79
C ALA A 357 -3.66 17.62 -8.62
N GLU A 358 -4.36 17.15 -7.56
CA GLU A 358 -5.67 17.70 -7.17
C GLU A 358 -5.58 19.12 -6.58
N GLY A 359 -4.38 19.69 -6.45
CA GLY A 359 -4.13 21.03 -5.91
C GLY A 359 -3.99 21.09 -4.39
N ARG A 360 -3.73 19.96 -3.72
CA ARG A 360 -3.43 19.94 -2.30
C ARG A 360 -1.98 20.34 -2.03
N ASP A 361 -1.72 20.79 -0.81
CA ASP A 361 -0.39 21.22 -0.38
C ASP A 361 0.59 20.04 -0.22
N GLY A 362 0.07 18.82 0.00
CA GLY A 362 0.90 17.63 0.10
C GLY A 362 0.16 16.34 0.42
N ALA A 363 0.92 15.26 0.45
CA ALA A 363 0.47 13.92 0.77
C ALA A 363 1.43 13.21 1.73
N ILE A 364 0.89 12.38 2.63
CA ILE A 364 1.64 11.50 3.53
C ILE A 364 1.27 10.05 3.25
N GLY A 365 2.25 9.18 3.03
CA GLY A 365 2.02 7.75 2.95
C GLY A 365 1.68 7.17 4.32
N SER A 366 0.45 6.72 4.51
CA SER A 366 -0.06 6.19 5.78
C SER A 366 -0.06 4.66 5.77
N ARG A 367 0.62 4.05 6.75
CA ARG A 367 0.64 2.59 6.97
C ARG A 367 -0.60 2.11 7.72
N PHE A 368 -1.30 3.00 8.38
CA PHE A 368 -2.42 2.70 9.28
C PHE A 368 -3.75 3.29 8.82
N SER A 369 -3.87 3.61 7.54
CA SER A 369 -5.16 3.85 6.90
C SER A 369 -5.97 2.55 6.84
N HIS A 370 -7.30 2.62 6.80
CA HIS A 370 -8.15 1.42 6.67
C HIS A 370 -7.92 0.65 5.36
N GLU A 371 -7.31 1.27 4.38
CA GLU A 371 -6.96 0.69 3.08
C GLU A 371 -5.49 0.28 2.98
N SER A 372 -4.69 0.47 4.03
CA SER A 372 -3.28 0.06 4.08
C SER A 372 -3.15 -1.44 4.33
N VAL A 373 -2.08 -2.02 3.81
CA VAL A 373 -1.77 -3.45 3.97
C VAL A 373 -0.42 -3.59 4.65
N LEU A 374 -0.40 -4.23 5.82
CA LEU A 374 0.81 -4.51 6.58
C LEU A 374 1.14 -6.00 6.52
N ILE A 375 2.34 -6.35 6.05
CA ILE A 375 2.80 -7.72 5.97
C ILE A 375 4.03 -7.89 6.84
N ASN A 376 3.95 -8.84 7.78
CA ASN A 376 5.04 -9.15 8.70
C ASN A 376 5.57 -7.94 9.49
N TYR A 377 4.72 -6.92 9.71
CA TYR A 377 5.10 -5.74 10.48
C TYR A 377 5.22 -6.11 11.97
N PRO A 378 6.31 -5.71 12.68
CA PRO A 378 6.51 -6.11 14.07
C PRO A 378 5.40 -5.59 15.00
N PHE A 379 4.78 -6.50 15.76
CA PHE A 379 3.65 -6.20 16.65
C PHE A 379 3.92 -5.02 17.60
N PHE A 380 5.07 -5.02 18.28
CA PHE A 380 5.42 -3.91 19.19
C PHE A 380 5.54 -2.56 18.48
N LYS A 381 6.02 -2.53 17.23
CA LYS A 381 6.04 -1.29 16.45
C LYS A 381 4.63 -0.79 16.15
N ILE A 382 3.66 -1.69 15.90
CA ILE A 382 2.25 -1.34 15.73
C ILE A 382 1.70 -0.73 17.01
N VAL A 383 1.88 -1.40 18.14
CA VAL A 383 1.36 -0.92 19.44
C VAL A 383 1.92 0.47 19.78
N CYS A 384 3.24 0.66 19.67
CA CYS A 384 3.87 1.96 19.94
C CYS A 384 3.37 3.05 18.99
N ASN A 385 3.26 2.75 17.70
CA ASN A 385 2.75 3.70 16.71
C ASN A 385 1.28 4.06 16.99
N ARG A 386 0.43 3.08 17.28
CA ARG A 386 -0.99 3.31 17.58
C ARG A 386 -1.17 4.11 18.87
N ALA A 387 -0.38 3.83 19.91
CA ALA A 387 -0.39 4.60 21.17
C ALA A 387 0.02 6.06 20.92
N PHE A 388 1.11 6.29 20.15
CA PHE A 388 1.53 7.63 19.76
C PHE A 388 0.42 8.39 19.02
N HIS A 389 -0.20 7.78 18.00
CA HIS A 389 -1.25 8.45 17.22
C HIS A 389 -2.56 8.61 17.99
N LEU A 390 -2.84 7.76 18.98
CA LEU A 390 -3.95 7.98 19.90
C LEU A 390 -3.74 9.27 20.72
N LEU A 391 -2.53 9.49 21.24
CA LEU A 391 -2.18 10.74 21.93
C LEU A 391 -2.27 11.96 21.01
N VAL A 392 -1.76 11.85 19.78
CA VAL A 392 -1.89 12.91 18.75
C VAL A 392 -3.35 13.24 18.50
N LYS A 393 -4.19 12.22 18.32
CA LYS A 393 -5.63 12.37 18.08
C LYS A 393 -6.37 13.04 19.23
N LEU A 394 -6.03 12.67 20.46
CA LEU A 394 -6.70 13.19 21.66
C LEU A 394 -6.25 14.63 21.99
N LEU A 395 -4.99 14.96 21.73
CA LEU A 395 -4.38 16.20 22.25
C LEU A 395 -4.16 17.29 21.19
N LEU A 396 -4.08 16.92 19.89
CA LEU A 396 -3.73 17.86 18.82
C LEU A 396 -4.70 17.82 17.63
N LEU A 397 -4.79 16.70 16.92
CA LEU A 397 -5.45 16.61 15.62
C LEU A 397 -6.36 15.38 15.54
N PRO A 398 -7.69 15.54 15.58
CA PRO A 398 -8.61 14.45 15.32
C PRO A 398 -8.51 14.00 13.84
N GLY A 399 -8.48 12.69 13.62
CA GLY A 399 -8.52 12.11 12.27
C GLY A 399 -7.18 11.69 11.67
N VAL A 400 -6.04 12.11 12.25
CA VAL A 400 -4.70 11.71 11.82
C VAL A 400 -4.40 10.27 12.22
N ARG A 401 -3.87 9.47 11.29
CA ARG A 401 -3.61 8.03 11.49
C ARG A 401 -2.14 7.64 11.48
N ASP A 402 -1.33 8.22 10.57
CA ASP A 402 0.11 7.95 10.50
C ASP A 402 0.89 9.12 9.92
N VAL A 403 1.40 9.98 10.78
CA VAL A 403 2.29 11.10 10.40
C VAL A 403 3.77 10.79 10.58
N SER A 404 4.08 9.66 11.21
CA SER A 404 5.44 9.28 11.56
C SER A 404 6.20 8.56 10.44
N ASN A 405 5.54 8.26 9.33
CA ASN A 405 6.20 7.69 8.16
C ASN A 405 7.06 8.75 7.45
N ASN A 406 8.22 8.35 6.92
CA ASN A 406 9.08 9.26 6.18
C ASN A 406 8.61 9.50 4.73
N LEU A 407 7.70 8.68 4.20
CA LEU A 407 7.15 8.91 2.86
C LEU A 407 6.19 10.10 2.87
N LYS A 408 6.64 11.22 2.32
CA LYS A 408 5.90 12.49 2.25
C LYS A 408 6.20 13.21 0.95
N LEU A 409 5.18 13.73 0.31
CA LEU A 409 5.31 14.60 -0.88
C LEU A 409 4.63 15.94 -0.57
N TYR A 410 5.40 17.00 -0.46
CA TYR A 410 4.91 18.34 -0.13
C TYR A 410 5.43 19.39 -1.10
N ARG A 411 4.74 20.50 -1.17
CA ARG A 411 5.31 21.72 -1.76
C ARG A 411 6.62 22.06 -1.05
N ALA A 412 7.64 22.44 -1.82
CA ALA A 412 8.98 22.67 -1.30
C ALA A 412 9.05 23.78 -0.25
N ASP A 413 8.24 24.83 -0.41
CA ASP A 413 8.17 25.95 0.54
C ASP A 413 7.75 25.51 1.95
N ILE A 414 6.89 24.48 2.08
CA ILE A 414 6.46 23.95 3.38
C ILE A 414 7.64 23.36 4.15
N LEU A 415 8.42 22.48 3.48
CA LEU A 415 9.54 21.80 4.14
C LEU A 415 10.76 22.69 4.35
N LYS A 416 11.03 23.62 3.43
CA LYS A 416 12.14 24.58 3.56
C LYS A 416 11.95 25.58 4.71
N ASN A 417 10.69 25.95 4.97
CA ASN A 417 10.35 26.86 6.07
C ASN A 417 10.06 26.13 7.38
N LEU A 418 10.14 24.78 7.38
CA LEU A 418 9.84 23.97 8.54
C LEU A 418 11.03 23.93 9.51
N ARG A 419 10.82 24.38 10.75
CA ARG A 419 11.82 24.22 11.81
C ARG A 419 11.77 22.80 12.36
N ILE A 420 12.72 21.94 11.93
CA ILE A 420 12.95 20.62 12.49
C ILE A 420 13.90 20.76 13.68
N GLU A 421 13.42 20.44 14.89
CA GLU A 421 14.18 20.56 16.13
C GLU A 421 14.82 19.24 16.55
N GLU A 422 14.15 18.11 16.22
CA GLU A 422 14.60 16.78 16.56
C GLU A 422 15.66 16.28 15.58
N PRO A 423 16.88 15.92 16.06
CA PRO A 423 17.96 15.48 15.17
C PRO A 423 17.81 14.07 14.64
N HIS A 424 17.01 13.22 15.27
CA HIS A 424 16.89 11.78 14.97
C HIS A 424 15.51 11.40 14.40
N PHE A 425 15.12 10.12 14.53
CA PHE A 425 13.89 9.56 13.94
C PHE A 425 12.59 10.28 14.31
N ALA A 426 12.50 10.94 15.47
CA ALA A 426 11.31 11.67 15.84
C ALA A 426 11.08 12.94 14.99
N ALA A 427 12.07 13.37 14.19
CA ALA A 427 11.90 14.37 13.13
C ALA A 427 10.80 13.98 12.13
N ASN A 428 10.58 12.67 11.91
CA ASN A 428 9.49 12.20 11.06
C ASN A 428 8.10 12.59 11.61
N ALA A 429 7.92 12.65 12.92
CA ALA A 429 6.71 13.17 13.52
C ALA A 429 6.59 14.70 13.35
N GLU A 430 7.69 15.44 13.50
CA GLU A 430 7.69 16.90 13.28
C GLU A 430 7.33 17.25 11.84
N THR A 431 7.97 16.60 10.85
CA THR A 431 7.69 16.82 9.42
C THR A 431 6.27 16.41 9.01
N GLY A 432 5.62 15.51 9.77
CA GLY A 432 4.23 15.16 9.56
C GLY A 432 3.23 16.07 10.27
N LEU A 433 3.46 16.37 11.56
CA LEU A 433 2.49 17.10 12.38
C LEU A 433 2.57 18.62 12.22
N LYS A 434 3.76 19.21 12.17
CA LYS A 434 3.91 20.68 12.11
C LYS A 434 3.21 21.30 10.90
N PRO A 435 3.30 20.74 9.67
CA PRO A 435 2.55 21.28 8.53
C PRO A 435 1.03 21.20 8.71
N LEU A 436 0.52 20.11 9.28
CA LEU A 436 -0.91 19.95 9.59
C LEU A 436 -1.37 20.97 10.64
N LEU A 437 -0.58 21.18 11.70
CA LEU A 437 -0.85 22.18 12.74
C LEU A 437 -0.80 23.61 12.18
N ALA A 438 0.04 23.86 11.17
CA ALA A 438 0.08 25.12 10.44
C ALA A 438 -1.10 25.32 9.47
N GLY A 439 -1.98 24.31 9.33
CA GLY A 439 -3.20 24.38 8.55
C GLY A 439 -3.01 24.17 7.05
N TYR A 440 -1.92 23.52 6.62
CA TYR A 440 -1.76 23.09 5.23
C TYR A 440 -2.72 21.94 4.89
N ASP A 441 -3.22 21.93 3.66
CA ASP A 441 -4.11 20.89 3.15
C ASP A 441 -3.31 19.64 2.71
N ILE A 442 -3.08 18.75 3.67
CA ILE A 442 -2.31 17.52 3.49
C ILE A 442 -3.22 16.32 3.66
N LYS A 443 -3.16 15.39 2.69
CA LYS A 443 -3.96 14.17 2.70
C LYS A 443 -3.10 12.95 3.04
N GLU A 444 -3.61 12.06 3.90
CA GLU A 444 -3.03 10.73 4.08
C GLU A 444 -3.43 9.80 2.93
N VAL A 445 -2.45 9.13 2.35
CA VAL A 445 -2.60 8.16 1.27
C VAL A 445 -2.29 6.77 1.82
N PRO A 446 -3.17 5.77 1.64
CA PRO A 446 -2.87 4.40 2.02
C PRO A 446 -1.65 3.88 1.29
N ILE A 447 -0.71 3.31 2.04
CA ILE A 447 0.42 2.59 1.48
C ILE A 447 0.56 1.23 2.14
N SER A 448 1.21 0.31 1.45
CA SER A 448 1.59 -0.97 2.03
C SER A 448 2.90 -0.86 2.82
N TRP A 449 3.13 -1.85 3.67
CA TRP A 449 4.42 -2.08 4.29
C TRP A 449 4.72 -3.57 4.30
N ILE A 450 5.80 -3.92 3.62
CA ILE A 450 6.37 -5.26 3.65
C ILE A 450 7.69 -5.16 4.40
N ASN A 451 7.88 -6.00 5.42
CA ASN A 451 9.11 -5.93 6.22
C ASN A 451 10.34 -6.22 5.36
N ARG A 452 11.48 -5.62 5.71
CA ARG A 452 12.78 -5.85 5.03
C ARG A 452 13.08 -7.34 4.94
N THR A 453 13.56 -7.78 3.79
CA THR A 453 14.17 -9.10 3.62
C THR A 453 15.60 -9.09 4.17
N VAL A 454 16.17 -10.28 4.42
CA VAL A 454 17.56 -10.41 4.92
C VAL A 454 18.57 -9.70 4.00
N GLU A 455 18.29 -9.68 2.70
CA GLU A 455 19.12 -9.04 1.67
C GLU A 455 19.18 -7.50 1.77
N MET A 456 18.21 -6.87 2.43
CA MET A 456 18.15 -5.42 2.61
C MET A 456 18.88 -4.91 3.86
N GLY A 457 19.55 -5.79 4.60
CA GLY A 457 20.28 -5.44 5.80
C GLY A 457 19.39 -5.23 7.04
N SER A 458 20.02 -4.95 8.18
CA SER A 458 19.33 -4.75 9.46
C SER A 458 18.81 -3.32 9.62
N SER A 459 17.60 -3.19 10.19
CA SER A 459 17.03 -1.86 10.50
C SER A 459 17.77 -1.21 11.69
N SER A 460 18.20 0.03 11.51
CA SER A 460 18.79 0.87 12.58
C SER A 460 17.75 1.36 13.60
N PHE A 461 16.47 1.17 13.35
CA PHE A 461 15.36 1.58 14.21
C PHE A 461 15.20 0.65 15.42
N LYS A 462 15.73 1.06 16.59
CA LYS A 462 15.57 0.34 17.88
C LYS A 462 14.52 1.04 18.74
N ILE A 463 13.38 0.39 19.00
CA ILE A 463 12.21 0.97 19.69
C ILE A 463 12.59 1.60 21.04
N ALA A 464 13.38 0.92 21.87
CA ALA A 464 13.73 1.38 23.21
C ALA A 464 14.46 2.75 23.21
N GLY A 465 15.30 2.99 22.21
CA GLY A 465 16.01 4.28 22.07
C GLY A 465 15.18 5.38 21.40
N VAL A 466 14.17 5.00 20.64
CA VAL A 466 13.43 5.94 19.79
C VAL A 466 12.13 6.41 20.44
N ALA A 467 11.42 5.54 21.17
CA ALA A 467 10.11 5.86 21.77
C ALA A 467 10.13 7.07 22.72
N PRO A 468 11.12 7.25 23.64
CA PRO A 468 11.15 8.43 24.50
C PRO A 468 11.30 9.73 23.72
N ARG A 469 12.06 9.73 22.62
CA ARG A 469 12.26 10.91 21.76
C ARG A 469 10.99 11.32 21.04
N TYR A 470 10.21 10.35 20.52
CA TYR A 470 8.90 10.62 19.94
C TYR A 470 7.94 11.23 20.95
N PHE A 471 7.94 10.73 22.18
CA PHE A 471 7.12 11.30 23.26
C PHE A 471 7.54 12.74 23.61
N LEU A 472 8.83 12.99 23.75
CA LEU A 472 9.34 14.34 24.02
C LEU A 472 9.05 15.32 22.88
N ALA A 473 9.22 14.88 21.63
CA ALA A 473 8.87 15.68 20.46
C ALA A 473 7.36 16.00 20.44
N LEU A 474 6.52 15.04 20.78
CA LEU A 474 5.07 15.26 20.90
C LEU A 474 4.75 16.27 21.98
N LEU A 475 5.34 16.18 23.18
CA LEU A 475 5.13 17.16 24.27
C LEU A 475 5.56 18.58 23.86
N ARG A 476 6.68 18.72 23.14
CA ARG A 476 7.11 20.02 22.60
C ARG A 476 6.10 20.60 21.62
N MET A 477 5.56 19.75 20.73
CA MET A 477 4.54 20.18 19.77
C MET A 477 3.21 20.54 20.44
N ILE A 478 2.77 19.79 21.46
CA ILE A 478 1.58 20.13 22.27
C ILE A 478 1.77 21.47 22.95
N TRP A 479 2.91 21.65 23.61
CA TRP A 479 3.25 22.89 24.30
C TRP A 479 3.30 24.10 23.34
N GLY A 480 3.90 23.92 22.15
CA GLY A 480 3.92 24.94 21.11
C GLY A 480 2.53 25.27 20.58
N ALA A 481 1.68 24.27 20.37
CA ALA A 481 0.30 24.46 19.93
C ALA A 481 -0.55 25.21 20.95
N TRP A 482 -0.41 24.91 22.25
CA TRP A 482 -1.16 25.56 23.33
C TRP A 482 -0.70 27.00 23.60
N ARG A 483 0.57 27.33 23.37
CA ARG A 483 1.09 28.70 23.51
C ARG A 483 0.72 29.64 22.37
N GLY A 484 -0.07 29.17 21.43
CA GLY A 484 -0.54 29.95 20.28
C GLY A 484 0.49 29.99 19.16
N HIS A 485 0.23 29.25 18.17
CA HIS A 485 0.77 29.01 16.81
C HIS A 485 1.88 29.93 16.22
N ARG A 486 2.34 30.95 16.91
CA ARG A 486 3.34 31.91 16.43
C ARG A 486 4.74 31.33 16.22
N GLY A 487 5.00 30.10 16.70
CA GLY A 487 6.30 29.43 16.57
C GLY A 487 6.43 28.47 15.39
N PHE A 488 5.32 28.06 14.74
CA PHE A 488 5.37 27.09 13.64
C PHE A 488 5.46 27.72 12.26
N SER A 489 5.11 28.99 12.11
CA SER A 489 5.28 29.72 10.86
C SER A 489 5.28 31.23 11.08
N GLN A 490 6.43 31.83 11.23
CA GLN A 490 6.54 33.31 11.27
C GLN A 490 6.37 33.99 9.90
N GLN A 491 6.26 33.24 8.78
CA GLN A 491 6.22 33.82 7.42
C GLN A 491 5.05 33.35 6.53
N VAL A 492 4.09 32.56 7.02
CA VAL A 492 3.11 31.86 6.16
C VAL A 492 1.84 32.66 5.85
N SER A 493 1.55 33.77 6.55
CA SER A 493 0.31 34.53 6.29
C SER A 493 0.26 35.25 4.91
N GLY A 494 1.43 35.49 4.30
CA GLY A 494 1.52 36.13 2.97
C GLY A 494 1.48 35.17 1.77
N THR A 495 1.90 33.90 1.97
CA THR A 495 2.06 32.93 0.86
C THR A 495 0.83 32.09 0.57
N LYS A 496 -0.12 31.93 1.51
CA LYS A 496 -1.36 31.18 1.28
C LYS A 496 -2.22 31.76 0.14
N THR A 497 -2.24 33.08 0.03
CA THR A 497 -3.00 33.79 -1.03
C THR A 497 -2.23 33.84 -2.35
N ALA A 498 -0.90 33.98 -2.29
CA ALA A 498 -0.07 34.05 -3.49
C ALA A 498 0.08 32.69 -4.20
N GLY A 499 0.23 31.58 -3.46
CA GLY A 499 0.30 30.23 -4.03
C GLY A 499 -1.00 29.81 -4.73
N ARG A 500 -2.16 30.10 -4.13
CA ARG A 500 -3.47 29.85 -4.76
C ARG A 500 -3.72 30.73 -5.97
N ALA A 501 -3.22 31.98 -5.99
CA ALA A 501 -3.34 32.88 -7.13
C ALA A 501 -2.45 32.44 -8.31
N VAL A 502 -1.22 31.98 -8.05
CA VAL A 502 -0.32 31.46 -9.10
C VAL A 502 -0.84 30.14 -9.68
N ASP A 503 -1.40 29.26 -8.85
CA ASP A 503 -2.02 28.00 -9.33
C ASP A 503 -3.33 28.26 -10.08
N ALA A 504 -4.10 29.30 -9.73
CA ALA A 504 -5.30 29.72 -10.48
C ALA A 504 -4.90 30.28 -11.86
N PHE A 505 -3.84 31.06 -11.95
CA PHE A 505 -3.34 31.61 -13.23
C PHE A 505 -2.76 30.52 -14.14
N ALA A 506 -2.06 29.52 -13.57
CA ALA A 506 -1.57 28.37 -14.32
C ALA A 506 -2.71 27.47 -14.84
N ARG A 507 -3.79 27.30 -14.06
CA ARG A 507 -4.99 26.56 -14.49
C ARG A 507 -5.76 27.29 -15.60
N GLU A 508 -5.88 28.59 -15.53
CA GLU A 508 -6.57 29.41 -16.55
C GLU A 508 -5.81 29.45 -17.89
N ALA A 509 -4.48 29.32 -17.85
CA ALA A 509 -3.64 29.22 -19.04
C ALA A 509 -3.71 27.83 -19.72
N LEU A 510 -3.96 26.75 -18.95
CA LEU A 510 -4.06 25.37 -19.43
C LEU A 510 -5.49 25.01 -19.91
N ASP A 511 -6.51 25.64 -19.34
CA ASP A 511 -7.92 25.41 -19.71
C ASP A 511 -8.28 25.95 -21.11
N LYS A 512 -7.40 26.76 -21.72
CA LYS A 512 -7.53 27.28 -23.09
C LYS A 512 -6.91 26.43 -24.18
N SER A 513 -6.28 25.27 -23.84
CA SER A 513 -5.74 24.31 -24.80
C SER A 513 -6.36 22.93 -24.59
N ASP A 514 -7.35 22.60 -25.47
CA ASP A 514 -7.93 21.28 -25.78
C ASP A 514 -8.04 20.22 -24.68
N GLN A 515 -9.27 19.97 -24.20
CA GLN A 515 -9.66 18.81 -23.40
C GLN A 515 -10.14 17.64 -24.25
N PRO A 516 -9.66 16.42 -23.99
CA PRO A 516 -10.47 15.22 -24.09
C PRO A 516 -11.08 14.87 -22.72
N LYS A 517 -12.38 14.67 -22.69
CA LYS A 517 -13.16 14.32 -21.50
C LYS A 517 -12.64 13.03 -20.83
N SER A 518 -12.20 13.14 -19.58
CA SER A 518 -11.79 12.02 -18.74
C SER A 518 -13.02 11.22 -18.25
N PRO A 519 -12.97 9.87 -18.21
CA PRO A 519 -14.03 9.00 -17.68
C PRO A 519 -14.29 9.09 -16.17
N ALA A 520 -13.53 9.90 -15.43
CA ALA A 520 -13.62 9.97 -13.96
C ALA A 520 -14.83 10.75 -13.42
N ALA A 521 -15.66 11.34 -14.28
CA ALA A 521 -16.79 12.17 -13.85
C ALA A 521 -18.08 11.39 -13.52
N ILE A 522 -18.12 10.06 -13.66
CA ILE A 522 -19.35 9.26 -13.50
C ILE A 522 -19.63 8.84 -12.05
N TRP A 523 -18.69 9.06 -11.09
CA TRP A 523 -18.78 8.48 -9.74
C TRP A 523 -19.12 9.46 -8.61
N ARG A 524 -19.70 10.63 -8.90
CA ARG A 524 -20.00 11.64 -7.87
C ARG A 524 -21.49 11.86 -7.52
N LYS A 525 -22.40 11.02 -7.96
CA LYS A 525 -23.79 11.07 -7.45
C LYS A 525 -24.30 9.65 -7.31
N ASP A 526 -24.63 9.28 -6.11
CA ASP A 526 -25.55 8.28 -5.60
C ASP A 526 -24.99 7.43 -4.44
N THR A 527 -24.66 8.09 -3.32
CA THR A 527 -24.70 7.42 -2.00
C THR A 527 -24.88 8.45 -0.89
N LEU A 528 -26.01 9.12 -0.87
CA LEU A 528 -26.57 9.78 0.32
C LEU A 528 -28.09 9.91 0.12
N SER A 529 -28.80 8.87 0.44
CA SER A 529 -30.17 8.87 0.98
C SER A 529 -30.42 7.55 1.70
#